data_157b78c998c637c9ef747061b615f262
#
_entry.id   157b78c998c637c9ef747061b615f262
#
_cell.length_a   1.000
_cell.length_b   1.000
_cell.length_c   1.000
_cell.angle_alpha   90.00
_cell.angle_beta   90.00
_cell.angle_gamma   90.00
#
_symmetry.space_group_name_H-M   'P 1'
#
loop_
_entity.id
_entity.type
_entity.pdbx_description
1 polymer ?
#
loop_
_entity_poly.entity_id
_entity_poly.type
_entity_poly.pdbx_seq_one_letter_code
_entity_poly.pdbx_strand_id
1 'polypeptide(L)'
;MTLIRVGILGLARRVGTFAEVGLRSWEEAGCAAVEQALMESADDLYVVHRPVVIRSDRAELERILRDWCDTPNIAHRCDLILTVGGTSFSPSDAVPEATRAVLERDAPGIASVLRHLGGPEAAFSRGVSGMRGKALLINLPGHATGFANQELLIQAMDALTPYLPEMVSGLNKDPVPPWGAAPPPR
;
A
#
# COMPACT_ATOMS: atom_id res chain seq x y z
N MET A 1 3.13 -15.05 18.49
CA MET A 1 3.40 -14.27 17.29
C MET A 1 2.07 -13.72 16.80
N THR A 2 2.00 -12.47 16.42
CA THR A 2 0.72 -11.83 16.06
C THR A 2 0.55 -11.92 14.55
N LEU A 3 -0.53 -12.54 14.13
CA LEU A 3 -0.93 -12.65 12.72
C LEU A 3 -1.17 -11.26 12.12
N ILE A 4 -0.55 -10.95 11.01
CA ILE A 4 -0.73 -9.69 10.28
C ILE A 4 -1.71 -9.91 9.12
N ARG A 5 -2.78 -9.13 9.10
CA ARG A 5 -3.77 -9.17 8.03
C ARG A 5 -3.39 -8.16 6.96
N VAL A 6 -3.15 -8.67 5.77
CA VAL A 6 -2.68 -7.86 4.64
C VAL A 6 -3.78 -7.68 3.60
N GLY A 7 -3.99 -6.44 3.18
CA GLY A 7 -4.78 -6.11 2.00
C GLY A 7 -3.87 -5.69 0.84
N ILE A 8 -4.06 -6.23 -0.34
CA ILE A 8 -3.33 -5.86 -1.55
C ILE A 8 -4.31 -5.28 -2.56
N LEU A 9 -4.06 -4.05 -3.01
CA LEU A 9 -4.92 -3.30 -3.91
C LEU A 9 -4.16 -2.86 -5.17
N GLY A 10 -4.44 -3.48 -6.30
CA GLY A 10 -3.91 -3.11 -7.61
C GLY A 10 -4.70 -1.97 -8.26
N LEU A 11 -4.02 -1.02 -8.86
CA LEU A 11 -4.63 0.18 -9.46
C LEU A 11 -4.45 0.20 -10.97
N ALA A 12 -5.50 -0.22 -11.71
CA ALA A 12 -5.50 -0.16 -13.15
C ALA A 12 -5.73 1.27 -13.66
N ARG A 13 -4.89 1.71 -14.61
CA ARG A 13 -5.08 2.99 -15.29
C ARG A 13 -6.33 2.97 -16.15
N ARG A 14 -7.00 4.11 -16.19
CA ARG A 14 -8.10 4.36 -17.12
C ARG A 14 -7.52 4.62 -18.52
N VAL A 15 -7.30 3.57 -19.33
CA VAL A 15 -6.88 3.70 -20.73
C VAL A 15 -7.97 3.05 -21.60
N GLY A 16 -8.31 3.69 -22.72
CA GLY A 16 -9.42 3.29 -23.58
C GLY A 16 -9.38 1.83 -24.06
N THR A 17 -10.50 1.39 -24.55
CA THR A 17 -11.04 0.03 -24.69
C THR A 17 -10.16 -1.13 -25.17
N PHE A 18 -9.01 -0.93 -25.80
CA PHE A 18 -8.11 -2.00 -26.24
C PHE A 18 -6.85 -2.20 -25.34
N ALA A 19 -6.48 -1.18 -24.57
CA ALA A 19 -5.34 -1.25 -23.65
C ALA A 19 -5.72 -1.82 -22.26
N GLU A 20 -7.02 -1.93 -21.96
CA GLU A 20 -7.50 -2.37 -20.63
C GLU A 20 -7.14 -3.83 -20.31
N VAL A 21 -7.11 -4.73 -21.31
CA VAL A 21 -6.85 -6.15 -21.09
C VAL A 21 -5.37 -6.39 -20.71
N GLY A 22 -4.45 -5.70 -21.37
CA GLY A 22 -3.02 -5.84 -21.10
C GLY A 22 -2.59 -5.20 -19.76
N LEU A 23 -3.22 -4.07 -19.39
CA LEU A 23 -2.90 -3.36 -18.14
C LEU A 23 -3.42 -4.10 -16.91
N ARG A 24 -4.61 -4.69 -16.96
CA ARG A 24 -5.10 -5.54 -15.86
C ARG A 24 -4.16 -6.70 -15.57
N SER A 25 -3.59 -7.31 -16.59
CA SER A 25 -2.65 -8.42 -16.40
C SER A 25 -1.36 -8.00 -15.67
N TRP A 26 -0.92 -6.74 -15.84
CA TRP A 26 0.27 -6.22 -15.15
C TRP A 26 0.00 -5.90 -13.68
N GLU A 27 -1.12 -5.23 -13.37
CA GLU A 27 -1.51 -4.97 -11.98
C GLU A 27 -1.83 -6.28 -11.24
N GLU A 28 -2.47 -7.22 -11.89
CA GLU A 28 -2.71 -8.57 -11.35
C GLU A 28 -1.39 -9.32 -11.11
N ALA A 29 -0.44 -9.28 -12.05
CA ALA A 29 0.88 -9.88 -11.89
C ALA A 29 1.69 -9.19 -10.78
N GLY A 30 1.62 -7.86 -10.69
CA GLY A 30 2.26 -7.10 -9.61
C GLY A 30 1.69 -7.45 -8.24
N CYS A 31 0.38 -7.53 -8.11
CA CYS A 31 -0.27 -7.97 -6.87
C CYS A 31 0.12 -9.41 -6.50
N ALA A 32 0.15 -10.32 -7.48
CA ALA A 32 0.57 -11.70 -7.25
C ALA A 32 2.04 -11.81 -6.81
N ALA A 33 2.93 -10.98 -7.38
CA ALA A 33 4.33 -10.93 -6.96
C ALA A 33 4.48 -10.43 -5.51
N VAL A 34 3.71 -9.41 -5.12
CA VAL A 34 3.67 -8.92 -3.74
C VAL A 34 3.14 -9.99 -2.79
N GLU A 35 2.06 -10.66 -3.16
CA GLU A 35 1.49 -11.77 -2.37
C GLU A 35 2.50 -12.90 -2.18
N GLN A 36 3.16 -13.31 -3.25
CA GLN A 36 4.20 -14.35 -3.21
C GLN A 36 5.36 -13.95 -2.30
N ALA A 37 5.90 -12.73 -2.43
CA ALA A 37 6.99 -12.23 -1.59
C ALA A 37 6.61 -12.22 -0.10
N LEU A 38 5.36 -11.88 0.24
CA LEU A 38 4.86 -11.96 1.61
C LEU A 38 4.80 -13.40 2.12
N MET A 39 4.33 -14.33 1.31
CA MET A 39 4.24 -15.75 1.69
C MET A 39 5.61 -16.41 1.87
N GLU A 40 6.61 -15.99 1.09
CA GLU A 40 7.97 -16.55 1.16
C GLU A 40 8.78 -15.97 2.32
N SER A 41 8.43 -14.80 2.83
CA SER A 41 9.30 -14.03 3.72
C SER A 41 9.04 -14.23 5.21
N ALA A 42 7.86 -14.69 5.63
CA ALA A 42 7.55 -14.83 7.05
C ALA A 42 6.39 -15.77 7.34
N ASP A 43 6.57 -16.62 8.34
CA ASP A 43 5.55 -17.55 8.85
C ASP A 43 4.33 -16.85 9.48
N ASP A 44 4.39 -15.52 9.67
CA ASP A 44 3.41 -14.73 10.42
C ASP A 44 2.57 -13.77 9.57
N LEU A 45 2.83 -13.66 8.27
CA LEU A 45 2.10 -12.77 7.38
C LEU A 45 0.92 -13.50 6.72
N TYR A 46 -0.26 -12.91 6.85
CA TYR A 46 -1.47 -13.46 6.27
C TYR A 46 -2.10 -12.48 5.29
N VAL A 47 -2.34 -12.91 4.07
CA VAL A 47 -3.15 -12.16 3.11
C VAL A 47 -4.61 -12.47 3.40
N VAL A 48 -5.33 -11.51 3.93
CA VAL A 48 -6.75 -11.64 4.31
C VAL A 48 -7.66 -11.44 3.11
N HIS A 49 -7.29 -10.51 2.24
CA HIS A 49 -8.03 -10.20 1.04
C HIS A 49 -7.26 -10.71 -0.17
N ARG A 50 -7.92 -11.46 -1.04
CA ARG A 50 -7.36 -11.72 -2.37
C ARG A 50 -7.04 -10.38 -3.01
N PRO A 51 -5.92 -10.29 -3.75
CA PRO A 51 -5.58 -9.08 -4.46
C PRO A 51 -6.77 -8.58 -5.28
N VAL A 52 -7.13 -7.33 -5.08
CA VAL A 52 -8.24 -6.68 -5.78
C VAL A 52 -7.66 -5.64 -6.72
N VAL A 53 -8.04 -5.69 -7.99
CA VAL A 53 -7.65 -4.67 -8.97
C VAL A 53 -8.86 -3.80 -9.29
N ILE A 54 -8.72 -2.51 -8.99
CA ILE A 54 -9.76 -1.51 -9.25
C ILE A 54 -9.25 -0.42 -10.20
N ARG A 55 -10.17 0.38 -10.71
CA ARG A 55 -9.81 1.59 -11.44
C ARG A 55 -9.27 2.64 -10.49
N SER A 56 -8.36 3.50 -10.96
CA SER A 56 -7.82 4.61 -10.19
C SER A 56 -8.86 5.74 -10.06
N ASP A 57 -9.90 5.48 -9.26
CA ASP A 57 -10.88 6.48 -8.83
C ASP A 57 -10.59 6.90 -7.39
N ARG A 58 -10.38 8.19 -7.17
CA ARG A 58 -9.96 8.70 -5.88
C ARG A 58 -11.00 8.44 -4.78
N ALA A 59 -12.26 8.67 -5.04
CA ALA A 59 -13.31 8.52 -4.03
C ALA A 59 -13.51 7.04 -3.65
N GLU A 60 -13.47 6.15 -4.64
CA GLU A 60 -13.54 4.71 -4.41
C GLU A 60 -12.33 4.21 -3.61
N LEU A 61 -11.12 4.70 -3.94
CA LEU A 61 -9.90 4.39 -3.20
C LEU A 61 -9.98 4.82 -1.74
N GLU A 62 -10.35 6.07 -1.48
CA GLU A 62 -10.51 6.59 -0.11
C GLU A 62 -11.52 5.75 0.67
N ARG A 63 -12.63 5.35 0.05
CA ARG A 63 -13.64 4.51 0.69
C ARG A 63 -13.08 3.13 1.05
N ILE A 64 -12.40 2.45 0.12
CA ILE A 64 -11.84 1.11 0.35
C ILE A 64 -10.75 1.17 1.43
N LEU A 65 -9.84 2.14 1.34
CA LEU A 65 -8.75 2.28 2.32
C LEU A 65 -9.29 2.53 3.73
N ARG A 66 -10.32 3.39 3.88
CA ARG A 66 -10.98 3.61 5.18
C ARG A 66 -11.68 2.34 5.68
N ASP A 67 -12.44 1.68 4.81
CA ASP A 67 -13.15 0.46 5.17
C ASP A 67 -12.19 -0.63 5.67
N TRP A 68 -11.09 -0.86 4.98
CA TRP A 68 -10.08 -1.84 5.39
C TRP A 68 -9.34 -1.48 6.68
N CYS A 69 -9.17 -0.19 6.98
CA CYS A 69 -8.56 0.26 8.23
C CYS A 69 -9.53 0.21 9.42
N ASP A 70 -10.77 0.66 9.21
CA ASP A 70 -11.68 1.07 10.27
C ASP A 70 -12.78 0.05 10.57
N THR A 71 -13.01 -0.93 9.69
CA THR A 71 -14.09 -1.90 9.89
C THR A 71 -14.00 -2.60 11.25
N PRO A 72 -15.12 -2.67 12.00
CA PRO A 72 -15.16 -3.40 13.28
C PRO A 72 -15.03 -4.90 13.09
N ASN A 73 -15.30 -5.41 11.89
CA ASN A 73 -15.15 -6.82 11.57
C ASN A 73 -13.66 -7.17 11.42
N ILE A 74 -13.10 -7.78 12.45
CA ILE A 74 -11.71 -8.21 12.52
C ILE A 74 -11.30 -9.08 11.32
N ALA A 75 -12.22 -9.88 10.78
CA ALA A 75 -11.94 -10.75 9.63
C ALA A 75 -11.69 -9.97 8.33
N HIS A 76 -12.15 -8.72 8.26
CA HIS A 76 -11.99 -7.85 7.09
C HIS A 76 -11.05 -6.67 7.32
N ARG A 77 -10.67 -6.42 8.58
CA ARG A 77 -9.75 -5.34 8.91
C ARG A 77 -8.32 -5.72 8.56
N CYS A 78 -7.61 -4.81 7.90
CA CYS A 78 -6.20 -4.97 7.58
C CYS A 78 -5.31 -4.26 8.61
N ASP A 79 -4.20 -4.89 8.94
CA ASP A 79 -3.11 -4.31 9.73
C ASP A 79 -2.03 -3.70 8.82
N LEU A 80 -1.97 -4.18 7.56
CA LEU A 80 -1.10 -3.70 6.51
C LEU A 80 -1.89 -3.58 5.20
N ILE A 81 -1.79 -2.46 4.52
CA ILE A 81 -2.39 -2.25 3.19
C ILE A 81 -1.30 -1.85 2.21
N LEU A 82 -1.13 -2.65 1.17
CA LEU A 82 -0.21 -2.41 0.08
C LEU A 82 -1.00 -2.05 -1.18
N THR A 83 -0.76 -0.88 -1.75
CA THR A 83 -1.31 -0.55 -3.07
C THR A 83 -0.23 -0.74 -4.13
N VAL A 84 -0.58 -1.28 -5.28
CA VAL A 84 0.33 -1.54 -6.40
C VAL A 84 -0.10 -0.69 -7.60
N GLY A 85 0.75 0.24 -8.00
CA GLY A 85 0.49 1.15 -9.13
C GLY A 85 -0.21 2.47 -8.75
N GLY A 86 -0.59 3.24 -9.77
CA GLY A 86 -1.28 4.52 -9.61
C GLY A 86 -0.46 5.63 -8.96
N THR A 87 0.89 5.54 -9.02
CA THR A 87 1.81 6.48 -8.37
C THR A 87 2.60 7.35 -9.36
N SER A 88 2.25 7.36 -10.65
CA SER A 88 2.93 8.15 -11.66
C SER A 88 2.49 9.63 -11.67
N PHE A 89 3.06 10.43 -12.58
CA PHE A 89 2.66 11.82 -12.82
C PHE A 89 1.39 11.97 -13.68
N SER A 90 0.77 10.85 -14.08
CA SER A 90 -0.48 10.91 -14.83
C SER A 90 -1.59 11.54 -13.98
N PRO A 91 -2.39 12.46 -14.53
CA PRO A 91 -3.54 13.03 -13.84
C PRO A 91 -4.59 11.98 -13.40
N SER A 92 -4.59 10.81 -14.05
CA SER A 92 -5.47 9.70 -13.68
C SER A 92 -4.97 8.87 -12.49
N ASP A 93 -3.71 9.04 -12.08
CA ASP A 93 -3.10 8.31 -10.97
C ASP A 93 -3.36 9.06 -9.66
N ALA A 94 -4.35 8.64 -8.91
CA ALA A 94 -4.85 9.31 -7.72
C ALA A 94 -4.50 8.60 -6.39
N VAL A 95 -3.66 7.55 -6.43
CA VAL A 95 -3.33 6.74 -5.25
C VAL A 95 -2.65 7.56 -4.15
N PRO A 96 -1.64 8.38 -4.43
CA PRO A 96 -0.99 9.18 -3.40
C PRO A 96 -1.94 10.18 -2.74
N GLU A 97 -2.83 10.78 -3.52
CA GLU A 97 -3.83 11.74 -3.04
C GLU A 97 -4.89 11.07 -2.18
N ALA A 98 -5.40 9.92 -2.61
CA ALA A 98 -6.36 9.14 -1.85
C ALA A 98 -5.75 8.61 -0.54
N THR A 99 -4.51 8.13 -0.61
CA THR A 99 -3.80 7.63 0.58
C THR A 99 -3.58 8.76 1.58
N ARG A 100 -3.06 9.94 1.16
CA ARG A 100 -2.89 11.11 2.06
C ARG A 100 -4.19 11.54 2.71
N ALA A 101 -5.31 11.48 1.99
CA ALA A 101 -6.62 11.87 2.52
C ALA A 101 -7.14 10.94 3.64
N VAL A 102 -6.61 9.73 3.74
CA VAL A 102 -7.00 8.77 4.77
C VAL A 102 -5.96 8.61 5.89
N LEU A 103 -4.71 9.00 5.67
CA LEU A 103 -3.66 8.92 6.69
C LEU A 103 -3.95 9.85 7.87
N GLU A 104 -3.60 9.40 9.06
CA GLU A 104 -3.58 10.17 10.30
C GLU A 104 -2.17 10.58 10.70
N ARG A 105 -1.18 9.79 10.30
CA ARG A 105 0.25 10.03 10.54
C ARG A 105 1.06 9.62 9.32
N ASP A 106 2.01 10.45 8.94
CA ASP A 106 2.94 10.14 7.84
C ASP A 106 4.09 9.25 8.32
N ALA A 107 4.55 8.36 7.43
CA ALA A 107 5.78 7.58 7.58
C ALA A 107 6.68 7.73 6.32
N PRO A 108 7.15 8.93 6.01
CA PRO A 108 7.80 9.24 4.72
C PRO A 108 9.09 8.46 4.49
N GLY A 109 9.71 7.96 5.55
CA GLY A 109 10.93 7.15 5.46
C GLY A 109 10.75 5.89 4.62
N ILE A 110 9.61 5.20 4.73
CA ILE A 110 9.34 3.99 3.94
C ILE A 110 9.31 4.33 2.45
N ALA A 111 8.53 5.34 2.06
CA ALA A 111 8.45 5.77 0.66
C ALA A 111 9.80 6.30 0.13
N SER A 112 10.65 6.87 0.98
CA SER A 112 12.00 7.30 0.63
C SER A 112 12.93 6.12 0.36
N VAL A 113 12.88 5.08 1.19
CA VAL A 113 13.64 3.84 0.98
C VAL A 113 13.24 3.19 -0.34
N LEU A 114 11.94 3.06 -0.60
CA LEU A 114 11.45 2.48 -1.85
C LEU A 114 11.93 3.23 -3.09
N ARG A 115 11.93 4.57 -3.05
CA ARG A 115 12.49 5.39 -4.14
C ARG A 115 14.00 5.21 -4.30
N HIS A 116 14.73 5.07 -3.20
CA HIS A 116 16.18 4.88 -3.25
C HIS A 116 16.56 3.52 -3.85
N LEU A 117 15.88 2.47 -3.46
CA LEU A 117 16.12 1.11 -3.96
C LEU A 117 15.84 0.97 -5.45
N GLY A 118 14.77 1.59 -5.94
CA GLY A 118 14.41 1.54 -7.35
C GLY A 118 15.25 2.45 -8.25
N GLY A 119 16.29 3.11 -7.71
CA GLY A 119 17.19 3.95 -8.47
C GLY A 119 16.55 5.20 -9.08
N PRO A 120 17.16 5.79 -10.14
CA PRO A 120 16.67 7.03 -10.76
C PRO A 120 15.21 6.96 -11.22
N GLU A 121 14.78 5.79 -11.63
CA GLU A 121 13.42 5.56 -12.16
C GLU A 121 12.36 5.62 -11.07
N ALA A 122 12.60 4.98 -9.95
CA ALA A 122 11.70 5.02 -8.80
C ALA A 122 11.68 6.38 -8.09
N ALA A 123 12.70 7.21 -8.29
CA ALA A 123 12.72 8.57 -7.74
C ALA A 123 11.53 9.43 -8.19
N PHE A 124 10.95 9.12 -9.33
CA PHE A 124 9.74 9.77 -9.84
C PHE A 124 8.43 9.18 -9.32
N SER A 125 8.46 8.16 -8.47
CA SER A 125 7.25 7.68 -7.81
C SER A 125 6.73 8.70 -6.81
N ARG A 126 5.44 9.06 -6.93
CA ARG A 126 4.75 9.94 -5.99
C ARG A 126 4.17 9.18 -4.78
N GLY A 127 4.46 7.86 -4.68
CA GLY A 127 3.97 7.00 -3.62
C GLY A 127 4.25 7.55 -2.23
N VAL A 128 3.34 7.31 -1.32
CA VAL A 128 3.38 7.73 0.09
C VAL A 128 3.22 6.52 1.00
N SER A 129 3.55 6.72 2.26
CA SER A 129 3.34 5.74 3.31
C SER A 129 2.98 6.42 4.62
N GLY A 130 2.22 5.75 5.45
CA GLY A 130 1.77 6.28 6.72
C GLY A 130 0.80 5.34 7.43
N MET A 131 0.15 5.85 8.45
CA MET A 131 -0.68 5.06 9.35
C MET A 131 -2.06 5.66 9.49
N ARG A 132 -3.07 4.77 9.61
CA ARG A 132 -4.42 5.10 10.04
C ARG A 132 -4.86 4.11 11.11
N GLY A 133 -5.23 4.62 12.28
CA GLY A 133 -5.51 3.77 13.43
C GLY A 133 -4.36 2.81 13.71
N LYS A 134 -4.60 1.53 13.54
CA LYS A 134 -3.64 0.45 13.72
C LYS A 134 -3.16 -0.17 12.38
N ALA A 135 -3.49 0.43 11.27
CA ALA A 135 -3.10 -0.03 9.96
C ALA A 135 -1.91 0.78 9.41
N LEU A 136 -0.95 0.09 8.81
CA LEU A 136 0.13 0.65 8.01
C LEU A 136 -0.28 0.63 6.54
N LEU A 137 -0.17 1.76 5.86
CA LEU A 137 -0.46 1.91 4.44
C LEU A 137 0.82 2.25 3.69
N ILE A 138 1.11 1.52 2.60
CA ILE A 138 2.29 1.74 1.76
C ILE A 138 1.88 1.70 0.29
N ASN A 139 2.22 2.75 -0.45
CA ASN A 139 2.07 2.74 -1.90
C ASN A 139 3.33 2.17 -2.55
N LEU A 140 3.19 1.04 -3.21
CA LEU A 140 4.24 0.44 -4.01
C LEU A 140 4.19 0.98 -5.45
N PRO A 141 5.34 1.07 -6.12
CA PRO A 141 5.37 1.46 -7.53
C PRO A 141 4.61 0.45 -8.38
N GLY A 142 4.07 0.89 -9.52
CA GLY A 142 3.43 0.03 -10.52
C GLY A 142 4.09 0.16 -11.88
N HIS A 143 3.67 -0.65 -12.82
CA HIS A 143 4.22 -0.65 -14.19
C HIS A 143 4.02 0.67 -14.95
N ALA A 144 3.00 1.44 -14.59
CA ALA A 144 2.62 2.65 -15.33
C ALA A 144 3.62 3.82 -15.25
N THR A 145 4.66 3.73 -14.43
CA THR A 145 5.74 4.72 -14.42
C THR A 145 6.74 4.55 -15.56
N GLY A 146 6.52 3.56 -16.43
CA GLY A 146 7.43 3.21 -17.53
C GLY A 146 8.69 2.47 -17.07
N PHE A 147 8.90 2.36 -15.77
CA PHE A 147 10.16 1.96 -15.15
C PHE A 147 10.01 0.86 -14.09
N ALA A 148 8.79 0.57 -13.62
CA ALA A 148 8.60 -0.50 -12.65
C ALA A 148 8.39 -1.83 -13.39
N ASN A 149 9.44 -2.61 -13.48
CA ASN A 149 9.32 -4.02 -13.78
C ASN A 149 8.95 -4.77 -12.48
N GLN A 150 8.54 -6.00 -12.62
CA GLN A 150 8.22 -6.89 -11.49
C GLN A 150 9.40 -7.01 -10.51
N GLU A 151 10.62 -6.87 -10.99
CA GLU A 151 11.85 -6.91 -10.22
C GLU A 151 11.93 -5.80 -9.18
N LEU A 152 11.49 -4.57 -9.50
CA LEU A 152 11.43 -3.47 -8.53
C LEU A 152 10.40 -3.73 -7.43
N LEU A 153 9.29 -4.38 -7.73
CA LEU A 153 8.33 -4.78 -6.71
C LEU A 153 8.92 -5.84 -5.78
N ILE A 154 9.62 -6.83 -6.33
CA ILE A 154 10.30 -7.87 -5.55
C ILE A 154 11.37 -7.22 -4.66
N GLN A 155 12.24 -6.37 -5.20
CA GLN A 155 13.26 -5.65 -4.42
C GLN A 155 12.63 -4.79 -3.31
N ALA A 156 11.52 -4.13 -3.60
CA ALA A 156 10.78 -3.36 -2.61
C ALA A 156 10.25 -4.25 -1.48
N MET A 157 9.71 -5.41 -1.83
CA MET A 157 9.21 -6.36 -0.84
C MET A 157 10.34 -7.00 -0.04
N ASP A 158 11.44 -7.40 -0.65
CA ASP A 158 12.63 -7.94 0.02
C ASP A 158 13.19 -6.96 1.07
N ALA A 159 13.15 -5.67 0.76
CA ALA A 159 13.59 -4.63 1.68
C ALA A 159 12.61 -4.35 2.81
N LEU A 160 11.30 -4.53 2.60
CA LEU A 160 10.27 -4.21 3.57
C LEU A 160 9.93 -5.38 4.49
N THR A 161 9.81 -6.59 3.94
CA THR A 161 9.28 -7.76 4.64
C THR A 161 9.99 -8.09 5.95
N PRO A 162 11.31 -7.95 6.10
CA PRO A 162 11.98 -8.21 7.37
C PRO A 162 11.54 -7.28 8.51
N TYR A 163 11.05 -6.09 8.19
CA TYR A 163 10.69 -5.04 9.16
C TYR A 163 9.18 -4.90 9.37
N LEU A 164 8.35 -5.40 8.45
CA LEU A 164 6.89 -5.28 8.53
C LEU A 164 6.30 -5.81 9.84
N PRO A 165 6.72 -6.97 10.37
CA PRO A 165 6.19 -7.49 11.62
C PRO A 165 6.44 -6.54 12.80
N GLU A 166 7.62 -5.93 12.89
CA GLU A 166 7.94 -4.99 13.95
C GLU A 166 7.16 -3.69 13.80
N MET A 167 7.08 -3.14 12.58
CA MET A 167 6.32 -1.93 12.30
C MET A 167 4.85 -2.08 12.67
N VAL A 168 4.19 -3.16 12.24
CA VAL A 168 2.78 -3.44 12.54
C VAL A 168 2.57 -3.76 14.03
N SER A 169 3.47 -4.52 14.64
CA SER A 169 3.43 -4.79 16.08
C SER A 169 3.52 -3.49 16.88
N GLY A 170 4.37 -2.56 16.46
CA GLY A 170 4.49 -1.24 17.09
C GLY A 170 3.18 -0.46 17.13
N LEU A 171 2.37 -0.57 16.06
CA LEU A 171 1.05 0.09 16.00
C LEU A 171 0.02 -0.52 16.97
N ASN A 172 0.24 -1.74 17.43
CA ASN A 172 -0.68 -2.47 18.30
C ASN A 172 -0.30 -2.41 19.78
N LYS A 173 0.87 -1.88 20.14
CA LYS A 173 1.36 -1.85 21.53
C LYS A 173 0.56 -0.91 22.41
N ASP A 174 0.13 0.23 21.88
CA ASP A 174 -0.58 1.26 22.63
C ASP A 174 -1.98 1.53 22.07
N PRO A 175 -2.93 2.00 22.89
CA PRO A 175 -4.21 2.46 22.37
C PRO A 175 -3.98 3.67 21.45
N VAL A 176 -4.69 3.70 20.32
CA VAL A 176 -4.64 4.81 19.38
C VAL A 176 -5.26 6.05 20.06
N PRO A 177 -4.50 7.12 20.29
CA PRO A 177 -5.07 8.33 20.84
C PRO A 177 -6.03 8.97 19.82
N PRO A 178 -7.06 9.70 20.29
CA PRO A 178 -7.92 10.44 19.37
C PRO A 178 -7.10 11.56 18.71
N TRP A 179 -6.72 11.35 17.45
CA TRP A 179 -5.96 12.33 16.66
C TRP A 179 -6.83 13.57 16.43
N GLY A 180 -6.38 14.72 16.91
CA GLY A 180 -7.13 15.97 16.94
C GLY A 180 -7.50 16.43 18.35
N ALA A 181 -7.33 15.60 19.37
CA ALA A 181 -7.30 16.08 20.74
C ALA A 181 -6.04 16.95 20.93
N ALA A 182 -6.21 18.14 21.50
CA ALA A 182 -5.07 18.98 21.88
C ALA A 182 -4.09 18.17 22.74
N PRO A 183 -2.76 18.32 22.55
CA PRO A 183 -1.81 17.69 23.45
C PRO A 183 -2.11 18.09 24.89
N PRO A 184 -1.90 17.21 25.89
CA PRO A 184 -2.10 17.56 27.28
C PRO A 184 -1.25 18.79 27.61
N PRO A 185 -1.76 19.73 28.42
CA PRO A 185 -1.00 20.90 28.84
C PRO A 185 0.29 20.45 29.53
N ARG A 186 1.41 21.09 29.18
CA ARG A 186 2.72 20.84 29.81
C ARG A 186 2.72 21.39 31.25
#